data_d57a620f8b188579a50f7f0847cdfabf
#
_entry.id   d57a620f8b188579a50f7f0847cdfabf
#
_cell.length_a   1.000
_cell.length_b   1.000
_cell.length_c   1.000
_cell.angle_alpha   90.00
_cell.angle_beta   90.00
_cell.angle_gamma   90.00
#
_symmetry.space_group_name_H-M   'P 1'
#
loop_
_entity.id
_entity.type
_entity.pdbx_description
1 polymer ?
#
loop_
_entity_poly.entity_id
_entity_poly.type
_entity_poly.pdbx_seq_one_letter_code
_entity_poly.pdbx_strand_id
1 'polypeptide(L)'
;ATFFDKETFGDEGLVSKPREQEWTDFFDNTPLSKTAKRDLKRLHEEKVTASGFEGMSDDEKKVKLASTSYNDYLTEHLNLDPSVLPFFQARTHFRHYMGPEQVPALFCWQMDTYPGFKNLELRPTAKISPLHHIGGSQHGREHEYRESSIYFPDGNATIARMIVRHLIPEAIPGDDLDDLISSRVDYAKLDRQDNPSRVRLNSSVINVKHLGEIE
;
A
#
# COMPACT_ATOMS: atom_id res chain seq x y z
N ALA A 1 -17.33 -0.86 0.54
CA ALA A 1 -17.91 -0.60 -0.78
C ALA A 1 -16.80 -0.31 -1.79
N THR A 2 -17.02 -0.67 -3.05
CA THR A 2 -16.13 -0.38 -4.20
C THR A 2 -16.91 0.51 -5.17
N PHE A 3 -16.33 1.63 -5.53
CA PHE A 3 -16.86 2.49 -6.57
C PHE A 3 -16.24 2.08 -7.91
N PHE A 4 -17.09 1.92 -8.92
CA PHE A 4 -16.72 1.66 -10.30
C PHE A 4 -17.02 2.92 -11.09
N ASP A 5 -16.03 3.51 -11.73
CA ASP A 5 -16.20 4.69 -12.55
C ASP A 5 -16.52 4.31 -14.00
N LYS A 6 -17.25 5.19 -14.67
CA LYS A 6 -17.70 4.94 -16.04
C LYS A 6 -16.56 4.92 -17.07
N GLU A 7 -15.49 5.67 -16.83
CA GLU A 7 -14.37 5.78 -17.76
C GLU A 7 -13.61 4.45 -17.85
N THR A 8 -13.39 3.81 -16.69
CA THR A 8 -12.63 2.56 -16.58
C THR A 8 -13.50 1.34 -16.89
N PHE A 9 -14.75 1.33 -16.40
CA PHE A 9 -15.60 0.12 -16.39
C PHE A 9 -16.78 0.18 -17.36
N GLY A 10 -16.98 1.31 -18.04
CA GLY A 10 -18.06 1.50 -19.02
C GLY A 10 -19.41 1.85 -18.38
N ASP A 11 -19.59 1.61 -17.10
CA ASP A 11 -20.77 1.96 -16.32
C ASP A 11 -20.34 2.42 -14.91
N GLU A 12 -21.20 3.20 -14.26
CA GLU A 12 -20.92 3.77 -12.93
C GLU A 12 -21.75 3.06 -11.86
N GLY A 13 -21.11 2.74 -10.73
CA GLY A 13 -21.83 2.12 -9.64
C GLY A 13 -21.03 2.00 -8.34
N LEU A 14 -21.76 2.01 -7.22
CA LEU A 14 -21.21 1.72 -5.90
C LEU A 14 -21.70 0.34 -5.45
N VAL A 15 -20.79 -0.61 -5.36
CA VAL A 15 -21.11 -1.98 -4.94
C VAL A 15 -20.52 -2.26 -3.57
N SER A 16 -21.36 -2.60 -2.62
CA SER A 16 -20.94 -2.96 -1.25
C SER A 16 -20.74 -4.46 -1.14
N LYS A 17 -19.70 -4.87 -0.40
CA LYS A 17 -19.48 -6.25 0.02
C LYS A 17 -19.46 -6.29 1.56
N PRO A 18 -20.56 -6.67 2.21
CA PRO A 18 -20.57 -7.01 3.63
C PRO A 18 -19.54 -8.10 3.93
N ARG A 19 -19.09 -8.19 5.20
CA ARG A 19 -18.04 -9.17 5.58
C ARG A 19 -18.48 -10.62 5.32
N GLU A 20 -19.75 -10.91 5.58
CA GLU A 20 -20.34 -12.25 5.43
C GLU A 20 -20.69 -12.61 3.99
N GLN A 21 -20.63 -11.66 3.07
CA GLN A 21 -20.94 -11.90 1.65
C GLN A 21 -19.77 -12.55 0.93
N GLU A 22 -20.08 -13.59 0.18
CA GLU A 22 -19.11 -14.26 -0.70
C GLU A 22 -18.66 -13.32 -1.85
N TRP A 23 -17.45 -13.51 -2.32
CA TRP A 23 -16.93 -12.76 -3.46
C TRP A 23 -17.72 -12.99 -4.74
N THR A 24 -18.26 -14.19 -4.91
CA THR A 24 -19.09 -14.56 -6.07
C THR A 24 -20.28 -13.63 -6.21
N ASP A 25 -21.04 -13.44 -5.13
CA ASP A 25 -22.22 -12.56 -5.12
C ASP A 25 -21.86 -11.10 -5.32
N PHE A 26 -20.71 -10.68 -4.79
CA PHE A 26 -20.20 -9.33 -5.01
C PHE A 26 -19.95 -9.07 -6.50
N PHE A 27 -19.24 -9.99 -7.19
CA PHE A 27 -18.90 -9.79 -8.59
C PHE A 27 -20.14 -9.80 -9.52
N ASP A 28 -21.19 -10.52 -9.15
CA ASP A 28 -22.43 -10.50 -9.95
C ASP A 28 -23.07 -9.11 -10.04
N ASN A 29 -22.91 -8.31 -9.00
CA ASN A 29 -23.48 -6.97 -8.91
C ASN A 29 -22.54 -5.85 -9.42
N THR A 30 -21.37 -6.18 -9.95
CA THR A 30 -20.42 -5.18 -10.48
C THR A 30 -20.66 -4.90 -11.96
N PRO A 31 -20.22 -3.76 -12.52
CA PRO A 31 -20.29 -3.45 -13.94
C PRO A 31 -19.17 -4.11 -14.79
N LEU A 32 -18.49 -5.10 -14.23
CA LEU A 32 -17.41 -5.81 -14.94
C LEU A 32 -17.94 -6.67 -16.08
N SER A 33 -17.09 -6.91 -17.10
CA SER A 33 -17.40 -7.82 -18.19
C SER A 33 -17.69 -9.25 -17.69
N LYS A 34 -18.45 -10.04 -18.46
CA LYS A 34 -18.74 -11.44 -18.11
C LYS A 34 -17.46 -12.26 -17.92
N THR A 35 -16.43 -12.00 -18.74
CA THR A 35 -15.13 -12.66 -18.65
C THR A 35 -14.40 -12.28 -17.37
N ALA A 36 -14.32 -10.99 -17.06
CA ALA A 36 -13.71 -10.52 -15.81
C ALA A 36 -14.41 -11.08 -14.57
N LYS A 37 -15.75 -11.08 -14.54
CA LYS A 37 -16.53 -11.67 -13.44
C LYS A 37 -16.21 -13.15 -13.24
N ARG A 38 -16.20 -13.93 -14.33
CA ARG A 38 -15.87 -15.36 -14.29
C ARG A 38 -14.47 -15.59 -13.70
N ASP A 39 -13.50 -14.87 -14.20
CA ASP A 39 -12.10 -15.08 -13.82
C ASP A 39 -11.81 -14.56 -12.42
N LEU A 40 -12.39 -13.43 -12.01
CA LEU A 40 -12.31 -12.94 -10.64
C LEU A 40 -12.98 -13.87 -9.62
N LYS A 41 -14.11 -14.49 -9.97
CA LYS A 41 -14.75 -15.52 -9.14
C LYS A 41 -13.81 -16.71 -8.94
N ARG A 42 -13.28 -17.26 -10.04
CA ARG A 42 -12.32 -18.38 -9.99
C ARG A 42 -11.10 -18.04 -9.13
N LEU A 43 -10.58 -16.82 -9.27
CA LEU A 43 -9.43 -16.33 -8.52
C LEU A 43 -9.71 -16.23 -7.01
N HIS A 44 -10.85 -15.66 -6.62
CA HIS A 44 -11.21 -15.51 -5.20
C HIS A 44 -11.72 -16.81 -4.56
N GLU A 45 -12.25 -17.75 -5.35
CA GLU A 45 -12.56 -19.11 -4.92
C GLU A 45 -11.34 -20.03 -4.91
N GLU A 46 -10.15 -19.49 -5.24
CA GLU A 46 -8.88 -20.23 -5.32
C GLU A 46 -8.92 -21.42 -6.28
N LYS A 47 -9.77 -21.35 -7.30
CA LYS A 47 -9.90 -22.35 -8.39
C LYS A 47 -8.95 -22.06 -9.56
N VAL A 48 -7.79 -21.51 -9.25
CA VAL A 48 -6.71 -21.20 -10.20
C VAL A 48 -5.43 -21.84 -9.75
N THR A 49 -4.61 -22.29 -10.67
CA THR A 49 -3.29 -22.88 -10.40
C THR A 49 -2.26 -22.12 -11.21
N ALA A 50 -1.21 -21.65 -10.55
CA ALA A 50 -0.12 -20.95 -11.20
C ALA A 50 0.76 -21.93 -11.96
N SER A 51 0.96 -21.68 -13.25
CA SER A 51 1.88 -22.41 -14.12
C SER A 51 3.31 -21.88 -14.05
N GLY A 52 4.28 -22.75 -14.32
CA GLY A 52 5.69 -22.37 -14.36
C GLY A 52 6.37 -22.27 -13.00
N PHE A 53 5.75 -22.86 -11.96
CA PHE A 53 6.32 -22.98 -10.60
C PHE A 53 6.52 -24.44 -10.19
N GLU A 54 6.31 -25.35 -11.11
CA GLU A 54 6.39 -26.81 -10.87
C GLU A 54 7.82 -27.21 -10.51
N GLY A 55 7.98 -28.00 -9.47
CA GLY A 55 9.27 -28.52 -9.01
C GLY A 55 10.18 -27.49 -8.33
N MET A 56 9.78 -26.22 -8.24
CA MET A 56 10.56 -25.20 -7.57
C MET A 56 10.47 -25.32 -6.05
N SER A 57 11.57 -25.08 -5.37
CA SER A 57 11.62 -24.86 -3.94
C SER A 57 10.87 -23.56 -3.54
N ASP A 58 10.55 -23.41 -2.26
CA ASP A 58 9.90 -22.23 -1.73
C ASP A 58 10.68 -20.93 -2.02
N ASP A 59 12.01 -20.99 -1.87
CA ASP A 59 12.88 -19.82 -2.14
C ASP A 59 12.95 -19.48 -3.64
N GLU A 60 13.02 -20.48 -4.52
CA GLU A 60 12.99 -20.25 -5.97
C GLU A 60 11.67 -19.66 -6.41
N LYS A 61 10.52 -20.12 -5.87
CA LYS A 61 9.21 -19.51 -6.11
C LYS A 61 9.19 -18.06 -5.70
N LYS A 62 9.73 -17.72 -4.52
CA LYS A 62 9.78 -16.32 -4.03
C LYS A 62 10.67 -15.44 -4.88
N VAL A 63 11.83 -15.92 -5.31
CA VAL A 63 12.71 -15.20 -6.24
C VAL A 63 11.98 -14.90 -7.55
N LYS A 64 11.29 -15.90 -8.10
CA LYS A 64 10.49 -15.70 -9.31
C LYS A 64 9.37 -14.69 -9.11
N LEU A 65 8.61 -14.79 -8.03
CA LEU A 65 7.56 -13.82 -7.70
C LEU A 65 8.10 -12.41 -7.46
N ALA A 66 9.33 -12.26 -6.98
CA ALA A 66 9.96 -10.96 -6.80
C ALA A 66 10.31 -10.26 -8.13
N SER A 67 10.55 -11.06 -9.19
CA SER A 67 10.87 -10.57 -10.53
C SER A 67 9.69 -10.58 -11.50
N THR A 68 8.51 -11.02 -11.06
CA THR A 68 7.26 -11.06 -11.84
C THR A 68 6.32 -9.99 -11.33
N SER A 69 5.78 -9.14 -12.21
CA SER A 69 4.74 -8.19 -11.80
C SER A 69 3.45 -8.92 -11.40
N TYR A 70 2.61 -8.29 -10.56
CA TYR A 70 1.31 -8.90 -10.24
C TYR A 70 0.40 -9.01 -11.47
N ASN A 71 0.55 -8.06 -12.40
CA ASN A 71 -0.11 -8.12 -13.71
C ASN A 71 0.24 -9.42 -14.47
N ASP A 72 1.54 -9.66 -14.67
CA ASP A 72 2.01 -10.84 -15.42
C ASP A 72 1.71 -12.14 -14.66
N TYR A 73 1.77 -12.10 -13.34
CA TYR A 73 1.36 -13.23 -12.52
C TYR A 73 -0.11 -13.61 -12.76
N LEU A 74 -1.01 -12.63 -12.80
CA LEU A 74 -2.44 -12.89 -13.06
C LEU A 74 -2.68 -13.37 -14.49
N THR A 75 -2.05 -12.75 -15.49
CA THR A 75 -2.34 -13.02 -16.91
C THR A 75 -1.54 -14.18 -17.48
N GLU A 76 -0.25 -14.28 -17.19
CA GLU A 76 0.63 -15.31 -17.76
C GLU A 76 0.69 -16.58 -16.93
N HIS A 77 0.75 -16.46 -15.58
CA HIS A 77 0.88 -17.62 -14.73
C HIS A 77 -0.46 -18.21 -14.27
N LEU A 78 -1.46 -17.37 -13.99
CA LEU A 78 -2.82 -17.83 -13.63
C LEU A 78 -3.74 -17.93 -14.85
N ASN A 79 -3.29 -17.50 -16.03
CA ASN A 79 -4.05 -17.52 -17.29
C ASN A 79 -5.44 -16.86 -17.16
N LEU A 80 -5.48 -15.69 -16.53
CA LEU A 80 -6.68 -14.88 -16.42
C LEU A 80 -6.76 -13.88 -17.56
N ASP A 81 -7.97 -13.54 -17.97
CA ASP A 81 -8.20 -12.53 -19.00
C ASP A 81 -7.75 -11.14 -18.51
N PRO A 82 -7.04 -10.34 -19.33
CA PRO A 82 -6.56 -9.00 -18.91
C PRO A 82 -7.66 -8.05 -18.43
N SER A 83 -8.93 -8.31 -18.77
CA SER A 83 -10.05 -7.50 -18.27
C SER A 83 -10.24 -7.54 -16.76
N VAL A 84 -9.51 -8.40 -16.01
CA VAL A 84 -9.49 -8.41 -14.54
C VAL A 84 -8.60 -7.30 -13.97
N LEU A 85 -7.62 -6.80 -14.72
CA LEU A 85 -6.57 -5.91 -14.23
C LEU A 85 -7.07 -4.57 -13.69
N PRO A 86 -8.05 -3.89 -14.34
CA PRO A 86 -8.59 -2.63 -13.81
C PRO A 86 -9.15 -2.75 -12.38
N PHE A 87 -9.66 -3.94 -12.02
CA PHE A 87 -10.16 -4.19 -10.67
C PHE A 87 -9.05 -4.13 -9.60
N PHE A 88 -7.82 -4.45 -9.95
CA PHE A 88 -6.67 -4.41 -9.05
C PHE A 88 -5.93 -3.07 -9.05
N GLN A 89 -6.12 -2.24 -10.07
CA GLN A 89 -5.41 -0.96 -10.22
C GLN A 89 -5.51 -0.07 -8.98
N ALA A 90 -6.71 0.21 -8.52
CA ALA A 90 -6.92 1.05 -7.34
C ALA A 90 -6.35 0.42 -6.05
N ARG A 91 -6.37 -0.91 -5.95
CA ARG A 91 -5.86 -1.63 -4.77
C ARG A 91 -4.35 -1.56 -4.67
N THR A 92 -3.65 -1.77 -5.78
CA THR A 92 -2.19 -1.67 -5.81
C THR A 92 -1.73 -0.24 -5.65
N HIS A 93 -2.39 0.74 -6.27
CA HIS A 93 -2.11 2.17 -6.05
C HIS A 93 -2.30 2.56 -4.58
N PHE A 94 -3.35 2.11 -3.94
CA PHE A 94 -3.60 2.43 -2.53
C PHE A 94 -2.53 1.85 -1.59
N ARG A 95 -2.04 0.64 -1.87
CA ARG A 95 -1.12 -0.07 -0.98
C ARG A 95 0.35 0.16 -1.33
N HIS A 96 0.67 0.27 -2.61
CA HIS A 96 2.04 0.28 -3.12
C HIS A 96 2.37 1.55 -3.90
N TYR A 97 1.39 2.46 -4.10
CA TYR A 97 1.54 3.69 -4.89
C TYR A 97 1.93 3.44 -6.36
N MET A 98 1.72 2.22 -6.85
CA MET A 98 2.06 1.77 -8.20
C MET A 98 0.94 0.87 -8.75
N GLY A 99 0.83 0.79 -10.07
CA GLY A 99 -0.08 -0.12 -10.73
C GLY A 99 0.39 -1.59 -10.65
N PRO A 100 -0.52 -2.56 -10.92
CA PRO A 100 -0.19 -3.98 -10.81
C PRO A 100 0.91 -4.43 -11.77
N GLU A 101 1.18 -3.67 -12.83
CA GLU A 101 2.27 -3.91 -13.80
C GLU A 101 3.66 -3.60 -13.23
N GLN A 102 3.74 -2.85 -12.12
CA GLN A 102 5.00 -2.46 -11.48
C GLN A 102 5.21 -3.10 -10.12
N VAL A 103 4.12 -3.59 -9.50
CA VAL A 103 4.20 -4.22 -8.17
C VAL A 103 4.64 -5.67 -8.30
N PRO A 104 5.74 -6.10 -7.67
CA PRO A 104 6.12 -7.50 -7.64
C PRO A 104 5.04 -8.39 -7.02
N ALA A 105 4.75 -9.53 -7.66
CA ALA A 105 3.77 -10.48 -7.15
C ALA A 105 4.10 -10.98 -5.73
N LEU A 106 5.39 -11.04 -5.39
CA LEU A 106 5.83 -11.37 -4.03
C LEU A 106 5.26 -10.40 -2.98
N PHE A 107 5.20 -9.10 -3.28
CA PHE A 107 4.63 -8.10 -2.36
C PHE A 107 3.12 -8.28 -2.19
N CYS A 108 2.43 -8.61 -3.27
CA CYS A 108 1.01 -8.92 -3.22
C CYS A 108 0.73 -10.16 -2.36
N TRP A 109 1.53 -11.21 -2.52
CA TRP A 109 1.46 -12.39 -1.65
C TRP A 109 1.67 -12.04 -0.17
N GLN A 110 2.67 -11.23 0.14
CA GLN A 110 3.01 -10.84 1.51
C GLN A 110 1.89 -10.07 2.23
N MET A 111 1.06 -9.38 1.48
CA MET A 111 -0.03 -8.56 2.05
C MET A 111 -1.27 -9.37 2.43
N ASP A 112 -1.36 -10.64 2.06
CA ASP A 112 -2.50 -11.56 2.34
C ASP A 112 -3.90 -11.02 1.94
N THR A 113 -3.92 -9.93 1.20
CA THR A 113 -5.15 -9.29 0.70
C THR A 113 -5.35 -9.45 -0.79
N TYR A 114 -4.34 -10.00 -1.46
CA TYR A 114 -4.36 -10.27 -2.89
C TYR A 114 -4.51 -11.77 -3.14
N PRO A 115 -5.49 -12.19 -3.95
CA PRO A 115 -5.76 -13.59 -4.20
C PRO A 115 -4.79 -14.22 -5.21
N GLY A 116 -4.82 -15.56 -5.30
CA GLY A 116 -4.16 -16.32 -6.35
C GLY A 116 -2.91 -17.09 -5.93
N PHE A 117 -2.50 -17.02 -4.66
CA PHE A 117 -1.21 -17.59 -4.21
C PHE A 117 -1.34 -18.92 -3.44
N LYS A 118 -2.54 -19.34 -3.06
CA LYS A 118 -2.74 -20.49 -2.18
C LYS A 118 -2.09 -21.77 -2.73
N ASN A 119 -2.25 -22.03 -4.02
CA ASN A 119 -1.73 -23.25 -4.64
C ASN A 119 -0.21 -23.26 -4.82
N LEU A 120 0.48 -22.17 -4.49
CA LEU A 120 1.94 -22.15 -4.44
C LEU A 120 2.50 -22.71 -3.12
N GLU A 121 1.65 -22.81 -2.08
CA GLU A 121 2.02 -23.35 -0.76
C GLU A 121 3.28 -22.68 -0.17
N LEU A 122 3.40 -21.37 -0.36
CA LEU A 122 4.55 -20.59 0.09
C LEU A 122 4.57 -20.50 1.62
N ARG A 123 5.71 -20.77 2.22
CA ARG A 123 5.90 -20.63 3.66
C ARG A 123 6.24 -19.18 4.04
N PRO A 124 5.64 -18.65 5.11
CA PRO A 124 6.02 -17.34 5.63
C PRO A 124 7.51 -17.28 5.97
N THR A 125 8.14 -16.15 5.65
CA THR A 125 9.54 -15.90 6.04
C THR A 125 9.58 -14.98 7.24
N ALA A 126 10.38 -15.34 8.26
CA ALA A 126 10.50 -14.57 9.50
C ALA A 126 11.16 -13.19 9.31
N LYS A 127 11.94 -13.03 8.25
CA LYS A 127 12.63 -11.76 7.93
C LYS A 127 12.59 -11.54 6.42
N ILE A 128 11.73 -10.62 6.00
CA ILE A 128 11.69 -10.15 4.63
C ILE A 128 12.25 -8.73 4.67
N SER A 129 13.31 -8.44 3.97
CA SER A 129 13.87 -7.13 3.64
C SER A 129 13.59 -5.95 4.63
N PRO A 130 14.36 -4.88 4.66
CA PRO A 130 14.03 -3.65 5.42
C PRO A 130 12.64 -3.09 5.14
N LEU A 131 12.08 -3.35 3.95
CA LEU A 131 10.70 -3.02 3.58
C LEU A 131 9.63 -3.80 4.36
N HIS A 132 10.02 -4.88 5.05
CA HIS A 132 9.13 -5.61 5.96
C HIS A 132 8.49 -4.73 7.04
N HIS A 133 9.18 -3.70 7.48
CA HIS A 133 8.65 -2.76 8.46
C HIS A 133 7.64 -1.76 7.86
N ILE A 134 7.68 -1.53 6.56
CA ILE A 134 6.80 -0.57 5.87
C ILE A 134 5.52 -1.24 5.37
N GLY A 135 5.59 -2.50 5.00
CA GLY A 135 4.46 -3.24 4.48
C GLY A 135 4.37 -4.69 4.95
N GLY A 136 4.94 -4.99 6.10
CA GLY A 136 5.31 -6.30 6.60
C GLY A 136 4.39 -7.44 6.20
N SER A 137 4.97 -8.62 5.93
CA SER A 137 4.21 -9.83 5.64
C SER A 137 3.11 -10.05 6.68
N GLN A 138 1.89 -10.14 6.22
CA GLN A 138 0.72 -10.46 7.06
C GLN A 138 0.61 -11.99 7.26
N HIS A 139 1.34 -12.78 6.47
CA HIS A 139 1.33 -14.23 6.57
C HIS A 139 1.89 -14.71 7.90
N GLY A 140 1.10 -15.51 8.61
CA GLY A 140 1.47 -16.09 9.90
C GLY A 140 1.46 -15.12 11.08
N ARG A 141 1.00 -13.88 10.88
CA ARG A 141 0.58 -13.04 12.00
C ARG A 141 -0.88 -13.32 12.26
N GLU A 142 -1.20 -13.74 13.47
CA GLU A 142 -2.56 -13.56 13.96
C GLU A 142 -2.88 -12.07 13.75
N HIS A 143 -3.95 -11.78 13.02
CA HIS A 143 -4.48 -10.44 12.90
C HIS A 143 -4.93 -10.00 14.29
N GLU A 144 -4.01 -9.53 15.10
CA GLU A 144 -4.35 -8.57 16.12
C GLU A 144 -4.85 -7.33 15.38
N TYR A 145 -6.12 -7.37 15.02
CA TYR A 145 -6.85 -6.19 14.60
C TYR A 145 -6.69 -5.22 15.77
N ARG A 146 -5.78 -4.29 15.64
CA ARG A 146 -5.82 -3.11 16.49
C ARG A 146 -7.14 -2.45 16.13
N GLU A 147 -8.14 -2.65 16.99
CA GLU A 147 -9.47 -2.08 16.84
C GLU A 147 -9.46 -0.55 16.82
N SER A 148 -8.32 0.06 17.13
CA SER A 148 -8.13 1.50 17.12
C SER A 148 -6.87 1.90 16.35
N SER A 149 -7.03 2.39 15.13
CA SER A 149 -6.02 3.24 14.53
C SER A 149 -6.16 4.63 15.15
N ILE A 150 -5.11 5.12 15.80
CA ILE A 150 -5.06 6.48 16.32
C ILE A 150 -4.69 7.38 15.16
N TYR A 151 -5.56 8.33 14.85
CA TYR A 151 -5.32 9.36 13.85
C TYR A 151 -5.22 10.71 14.55
N PHE A 152 -4.28 11.54 14.12
CA PHE A 152 -4.27 12.92 14.53
C PHE A 152 -5.43 13.66 13.85
N PRO A 153 -6.10 14.61 14.52
CA PRO A 153 -7.23 15.32 13.95
C PRO A 153 -6.97 16.03 12.62
N ASP A 154 -5.76 16.57 12.44
CA ASP A 154 -5.28 17.20 11.20
C ASP A 154 -4.40 16.27 10.33
N GLY A 155 -4.43 14.96 10.61
CA GLY A 155 -3.64 13.95 9.92
C GLY A 155 -2.15 14.04 10.25
N ASN A 156 -1.31 13.56 9.33
CA ASN A 156 0.15 13.50 9.53
C ASN A 156 0.82 14.87 9.61
N ALA A 157 0.13 15.96 9.29
CA ALA A 157 0.62 17.33 9.49
C ALA A 157 0.99 17.58 10.95
N THR A 158 0.24 17.00 11.92
CA THR A 158 0.58 17.08 13.34
C THR A 158 2.02 16.61 13.62
N ILE A 159 2.48 15.54 12.99
CA ILE A 159 3.86 15.01 13.19
C ILE A 159 4.89 16.06 12.75
N ALA A 160 4.70 16.64 11.56
CA ALA A 160 5.58 17.70 11.08
C ALA A 160 5.57 18.92 12.01
N ARG A 161 4.39 19.32 12.48
CA ARG A 161 4.23 20.43 13.43
C ARG A 161 4.89 20.14 14.77
N MET A 162 4.81 18.92 15.29
CA MET A 162 5.49 18.48 16.50
C MET A 162 7.00 18.61 16.38
N ILE A 163 7.56 18.14 15.25
CA ILE A 163 9.01 18.23 15.00
C ILE A 163 9.45 19.70 14.92
N VAL A 164 8.70 20.53 14.19
CA VAL A 164 9.01 21.97 14.08
C VAL A 164 8.93 22.66 15.45
N ARG A 165 7.87 22.39 16.25
CA ARG A 165 7.74 22.96 17.61
C ARG A 165 8.90 22.52 18.50
N HIS A 166 9.33 21.26 18.41
CA HIS A 166 10.45 20.77 19.21
C HIS A 166 11.78 21.47 18.84
N LEU A 167 12.03 21.67 17.55
CA LEU A 167 13.26 22.29 17.06
C LEU A 167 13.25 23.81 17.16
N ILE A 168 12.10 24.43 16.96
CA ILE A 168 11.91 25.90 16.90
C ILE A 168 10.60 26.25 17.64
N PRO A 169 10.59 26.22 18.97
CA PRO A 169 9.36 26.39 19.77
C PRO A 169 8.61 27.70 19.49
N GLU A 170 9.35 28.77 19.16
CA GLU A 170 8.75 30.07 18.84
C GLU A 170 7.94 30.09 17.54
N ALA A 171 8.15 29.11 16.63
CA ALA A 171 7.43 29.04 15.37
C ALA A 171 6.01 28.51 15.50
N ILE A 172 5.77 27.66 16.50
CA ILE A 172 4.45 27.07 16.77
C ILE A 172 4.20 27.15 18.29
N PRO A 173 3.57 28.22 18.77
CA PRO A 173 3.38 28.42 20.21
C PRO A 173 2.35 27.43 20.79
N GLY A 174 2.36 27.31 22.13
CA GLY A 174 1.46 26.47 22.91
C GLY A 174 2.13 25.22 23.47
N ASP A 175 1.46 24.55 24.43
CA ASP A 175 2.04 23.49 25.23
C ASP A 175 1.41 22.11 25.01
N ASP A 176 0.20 22.05 24.49
CA ASP A 176 -0.55 20.81 24.31
C ASP A 176 -0.81 20.47 22.82
N LEU A 177 -1.59 19.40 22.60
CA LEU A 177 -1.93 18.91 21.26
C LEU A 177 -2.94 19.82 20.55
N ASP A 178 -3.89 20.38 21.29
CA ASP A 178 -4.90 21.27 20.74
C ASP A 178 -4.26 22.58 20.26
N ASP A 179 -3.32 23.12 21.04
CA ASP A 179 -2.48 24.23 20.63
C ASP A 179 -1.63 23.88 19.41
N LEU A 180 -1.05 22.67 19.39
CA LEU A 180 -0.23 22.24 18.26
C LEU A 180 -1.03 22.24 16.95
N ILE A 181 -2.27 21.81 16.99
CA ILE A 181 -3.14 21.72 15.81
C ILE A 181 -3.68 23.10 15.40
N SER A 182 -4.11 23.90 16.38
CA SER A 182 -4.84 25.17 16.15
C SER A 182 -3.94 26.39 15.99
N SER A 183 -2.74 26.37 16.57
CA SER A 183 -1.83 27.52 16.53
C SER A 183 -1.40 27.87 15.12
N ARG A 184 -1.38 29.16 14.81
CA ARG A 184 -0.84 29.65 13.54
C ARG A 184 0.70 29.58 13.58
N VAL A 185 1.28 29.01 12.50
CA VAL A 185 2.74 28.95 12.35
C VAL A 185 3.29 30.35 12.06
N ASP A 186 4.26 30.79 12.84
CA ASP A 186 5.05 31.98 12.54
C ASP A 186 6.24 31.59 11.62
N TYR A 187 6.00 31.70 10.33
CA TYR A 187 7.00 31.34 9.31
C TYR A 187 8.27 32.18 9.37
N ALA A 188 8.23 33.42 9.92
CA ALA A 188 9.39 34.27 10.07
C ALA A 188 10.42 33.72 11.07
N LYS A 189 9.98 32.81 11.94
CA LYS A 189 10.85 32.15 12.94
C LYS A 189 11.59 30.92 12.39
N LEU A 190 11.18 30.37 11.28
CA LEU A 190 11.69 29.09 10.79
C LEU A 190 13.15 29.11 10.33
N ASP A 191 13.60 30.17 9.67
CA ASP A 191 14.94 30.27 9.06
C ASP A 191 15.80 31.40 9.66
N ARG A 192 15.69 31.66 10.98
CA ARG A 192 16.51 32.65 11.66
C ARG A 192 17.94 32.15 11.83
N GLN A 193 18.92 33.05 11.67
CA GLN A 193 20.34 32.70 11.76
C GLN A 193 20.78 32.32 13.19
N ASP A 194 20.09 32.84 14.20
CA ASP A 194 20.35 32.59 15.62
C ASP A 194 19.72 31.29 16.15
N ASN A 195 18.91 30.59 15.34
CA ASN A 195 18.37 29.30 15.73
C ASN A 195 19.38 28.16 15.51
N PRO A 196 19.49 27.21 16.45
CA PRO A 196 20.36 26.04 16.29
C PRO A 196 19.86 25.10 15.18
N SER A 197 18.55 25.08 14.94
CA SER A 197 17.91 24.34 13.84
C SER A 197 17.13 25.31 12.96
N ARG A 198 17.16 25.11 11.64
CA ARG A 198 16.50 26.00 10.69
C ARG A 198 15.70 25.20 9.66
N VAL A 199 14.51 25.69 9.35
CA VAL A 199 13.66 25.13 8.28
C VAL A 199 13.49 26.18 7.19
N ARG A 200 14.11 25.94 6.04
CA ARG A 200 14.02 26.82 4.88
C ARG A 200 12.97 26.31 3.92
N LEU A 201 11.89 27.07 3.78
CA LEU A 201 10.82 26.78 2.82
C LEU A 201 11.21 27.23 1.39
N ASN A 202 10.49 26.72 0.41
CA ASN A 202 10.69 27.01 -1.02
C ASN A 202 12.15 26.81 -1.50
N SER A 203 12.83 25.81 -0.92
CA SER A 203 14.23 25.52 -1.18
C SER A 203 14.39 24.05 -1.50
N SER A 204 14.58 23.73 -2.78
CA SER A 204 14.83 22.37 -3.23
C SER A 204 16.26 21.95 -2.93
N VAL A 205 16.42 20.76 -2.33
CA VAL A 205 17.75 20.16 -2.14
C VAL A 205 18.18 19.53 -3.47
N ILE A 206 19.24 20.08 -4.05
CA ILE A 206 19.77 19.63 -5.36
C ILE A 206 21.04 18.79 -5.23
N ASN A 207 21.71 18.82 -4.10
CA ASN A 207 22.92 18.04 -3.85
C ASN A 207 23.12 17.83 -2.34
N VAL A 208 23.45 16.59 -1.97
CA VAL A 208 23.85 16.23 -0.61
C VAL A 208 25.19 15.54 -0.69
N LYS A 209 26.19 16.05 0.04
CA LYS A 209 27.53 15.45 0.13
C LYS A 209 27.84 15.07 1.55
N HIS A 210 28.36 13.87 1.75
CA HIS A 210 28.95 13.47 3.00
C HIS A 210 30.36 14.03 3.10
N LEU A 211 30.65 14.84 4.13
CA LEU A 211 31.92 15.53 4.29
C LEU A 211 32.92 14.82 5.22
N GLY A 212 32.66 13.58 5.59
CA GLY A 212 33.49 12.80 6.52
C GLY A 212 32.77 12.49 7.84
N GLU A 213 33.45 11.84 8.75
CA GLU A 213 32.93 11.56 10.09
C GLU A 213 32.85 12.88 10.88
N ILE A 214 31.70 13.06 11.56
CA ILE A 214 31.55 14.13 12.55
C ILE A 214 32.19 13.59 13.82
N GLU A 215 33.32 14.15 14.23
CA GLU A 215 33.92 13.92 15.56
C GLU A 215 33.03 14.43 16.69
#